data_27224c7a321e9d1bf09d4906690c1edf
#
_entry.id   27224c7a321e9d1bf09d4906690c1edf
#
_cell.length_a   1.000
_cell.length_b   1.000
_cell.length_c   1.000
_cell.angle_alpha   90.00
_cell.angle_beta   90.00
_cell.angle_gamma   90.00
#
_symmetry.space_group_name_H-M   'P 1'
#
loop_
_entity.id
_entity.type
_entity.pdbx_description
1 polymer ?
#
loop_
_entity_poly.entity_id
_entity_poly.type
_entity_poly.pdbx_seq_one_letter_code
_entity_poly.pdbx_strand_id
1 'polypeptide(L)'
;MKKTILATLLSTLAAAAFADLNVGVTLSATGPAASLGIPEKNTIDLLPKMIAGQKVNYIVLDDASDTTRAVANTRKLITEDKVDVIIGSTVTPNSLAMIDVVAEAQVPM
;
A
#
# COMPACT_ATOMS: atom_id res chain seq x y z
N MET A 1 -57.18 -27.06 -10.52
CA MET A 1 -56.01 -27.12 -9.61
C MET A 1 -55.04 -26.04 -10.03
N LYS A 2 -55.03 -24.95 -9.30
CA LYS A 2 -54.13 -23.81 -9.60
C LYS A 2 -52.85 -24.00 -8.76
N LYS A 3 -51.77 -24.35 -9.43
CA LYS A 3 -50.44 -24.40 -8.79
C LYS A 3 -49.86 -22.99 -8.83
N THR A 4 -49.95 -22.29 -7.73
CA THR A 4 -49.24 -21.04 -7.51
C THR A 4 -47.79 -21.34 -7.19
N ILE A 5 -46.90 -21.10 -8.15
CA ILE A 5 -45.47 -21.13 -7.96
C ILE A 5 -45.08 -19.80 -7.29
N LEU A 6 -44.84 -19.85 -6.01
CA LEU A 6 -44.30 -18.71 -5.24
C LEU A 6 -42.80 -18.61 -5.55
N ALA A 7 -42.46 -17.77 -6.52
CA ALA A 7 -41.08 -17.44 -6.81
C ALA A 7 -40.57 -16.51 -5.71
N THR A 8 -39.91 -17.08 -4.71
CA THR A 8 -39.17 -16.33 -3.68
C THR A 8 -37.92 -15.74 -4.34
N LEU A 9 -38.01 -14.47 -4.72
CA LEU A 9 -36.82 -13.69 -5.13
C LEU A 9 -35.95 -13.50 -3.88
N LEU A 10 -34.94 -14.36 -3.69
CA LEU A 10 -33.87 -14.11 -2.78
C LEU A 10 -33.00 -13.02 -3.41
N SER A 11 -33.28 -11.78 -3.09
CA SER A 11 -32.37 -10.67 -3.34
C SER A 11 -31.17 -10.85 -2.41
N THR A 12 -30.14 -11.51 -2.89
CA THR A 12 -28.83 -11.47 -2.28
C THR A 12 -28.31 -10.03 -2.39
N LEU A 13 -28.45 -9.25 -1.32
CA LEU A 13 -27.67 -8.05 -1.13
C LEU A 13 -26.21 -8.51 -1.04
N ALA A 14 -25.50 -8.49 -2.17
CA ALA A 14 -24.07 -8.56 -2.17
C ALA A 14 -23.59 -7.26 -1.53
N ALA A 15 -23.32 -7.31 -0.22
CA ALA A 15 -22.53 -6.27 0.42
C ALA A 15 -21.20 -6.26 -0.34
N ALA A 16 -20.94 -5.18 -1.07
CA ALA A 16 -19.65 -4.95 -1.68
C ALA A 16 -18.64 -4.86 -0.55
N ALA A 17 -17.98 -5.97 -0.22
CA ALA A 17 -16.84 -5.98 0.66
C ALA A 17 -15.73 -5.25 -0.10
N PHE A 18 -15.51 -3.98 0.24
CA PHE A 18 -14.34 -3.28 -0.26
C PHE A 18 -13.11 -3.97 0.35
N ALA A 19 -12.20 -4.43 -0.52
CA ALA A 19 -10.90 -4.93 -0.07
C ALA A 19 -10.16 -3.79 0.64
N ASP A 20 -9.32 -4.15 1.63
CA ASP A 20 -8.43 -3.20 2.28
C ASP A 20 -7.51 -2.55 1.24
N LEU A 21 -7.22 -1.26 1.41
CA LEU A 21 -6.21 -0.57 0.64
C LEU A 21 -4.85 -0.75 1.33
N ASN A 22 -3.90 -1.35 0.64
CA ASN A 22 -2.54 -1.54 1.14
C ASN A 22 -1.61 -0.48 0.56
N VAL A 23 -1.06 0.35 1.42
CA VAL A 23 -0.10 1.40 1.07
C VAL A 23 1.28 0.97 1.53
N GLY A 24 2.17 0.70 0.59
CA GLY A 24 3.56 0.41 0.87
C GLY A 24 4.35 1.72 1.05
N VAL A 25 5.19 1.77 2.07
CA VAL A 25 6.06 2.91 2.32
C VAL A 25 7.49 2.42 2.49
N THR A 26 8.41 2.95 1.70
CA THR A 26 9.84 2.81 1.98
C THR A 26 10.43 4.17 2.28
N LEU A 27 11.20 4.29 3.35
CA LEU A 27 11.77 5.54 3.82
C LEU A 27 13.06 5.28 4.61
N SER A 28 13.85 6.33 4.83
CA SER A 28 15.14 6.23 5.51
C SER A 28 15.00 6.50 7.00
N ALA A 29 14.40 5.59 7.77
CA ALA A 29 14.29 5.72 9.23
C ALA A 29 15.64 5.56 9.94
N THR A 30 16.62 4.94 9.28
CA THR A 30 18.00 4.83 9.72
C THR A 30 18.97 5.30 8.62
N GLY A 31 20.27 5.27 8.91
CA GLY A 31 21.30 5.70 7.96
C GLY A 31 21.46 7.23 7.88
N PRO A 32 22.21 7.74 6.87
CA PRO A 32 22.56 9.15 6.76
C PRO A 32 21.38 10.11 6.69
N ALA A 33 20.24 9.69 6.14
CA ALA A 33 19.04 10.51 6.00
C ALA A 33 17.99 10.30 7.11
N ALA A 34 18.36 9.66 8.21
CA ALA A 34 17.44 9.36 9.32
C ALA A 34 16.75 10.60 9.91
N SER A 35 17.44 11.75 9.90
CA SER A 35 16.85 13.02 10.35
C SER A 35 15.66 13.50 9.52
N LEU A 36 15.54 13.01 8.28
CA LEU A 36 14.40 13.26 7.40
C LEU A 36 13.37 12.13 7.49
N GLY A 37 13.82 10.87 7.45
CA GLY A 37 12.93 9.71 7.42
C GLY A 37 12.18 9.45 8.72
N ILE A 38 12.75 9.81 9.89
CA ILE A 38 12.05 9.65 11.18
C ILE A 38 10.80 10.53 11.26
N PRO A 39 10.83 11.84 10.94
CA PRO A 39 9.63 12.67 10.88
C PRO A 39 8.61 12.18 9.83
N GLU A 40 9.09 11.69 8.68
CA GLU A 40 8.21 11.09 7.65
C GLU A 40 7.46 9.88 8.22
N LYS A 41 8.17 8.97 8.88
CA LYS A 41 7.55 7.80 9.53
C LYS A 41 6.51 8.23 10.56
N ASN A 42 6.82 9.19 11.41
CA ASN A 42 5.88 9.71 12.40
C ASN A 42 4.62 10.29 11.73
N THR A 43 4.77 10.93 10.57
CA THR A 43 3.64 11.45 9.78
C THR A 43 2.77 10.30 9.26
N ILE A 44 3.37 9.22 8.73
CA ILE A 44 2.62 8.03 8.27
C ILE A 44 1.80 7.42 9.42
N ASP A 45 2.37 7.37 10.62
CA ASP A 45 1.68 6.83 11.81
C ASP A 45 0.42 7.65 12.19
N LEU A 46 0.36 8.91 11.80
CA LEU A 46 -0.77 9.82 12.03
C LEU A 46 -1.84 9.78 10.93
N LEU A 47 -1.56 9.16 9.79
CA LEU A 47 -2.51 9.10 8.68
C LEU A 47 -3.77 8.30 9.04
N PRO A 48 -4.92 8.66 8.44
CA PRO A 48 -6.18 7.97 8.73
C PRO A 48 -6.10 6.49 8.33
N LYS A 49 -6.61 5.62 9.20
CA LYS A 49 -6.68 4.17 8.95
C LYS A 49 -7.97 3.76 8.24
N MET A 50 -8.85 4.72 7.97
CA MET A 50 -10.10 4.55 7.24
C MET A 50 -10.29 5.73 6.30
N ILE A 51 -10.51 5.48 5.02
CA ILE A 51 -10.77 6.50 3.99
C ILE A 51 -12.00 6.07 3.21
N ALA A 52 -13.03 6.92 3.18
CA ALA A 52 -14.29 6.66 2.46
C ALA A 52 -14.91 5.28 2.78
N GLY A 53 -14.85 4.85 4.05
CA GLY A 53 -15.37 3.56 4.48
C GLY A 53 -14.48 2.36 4.18
N GLN A 54 -13.30 2.57 3.57
CA GLN A 54 -12.32 1.55 3.23
C GLN A 54 -11.15 1.58 4.22
N LYS A 55 -10.78 0.42 4.76
CA LYS A 55 -9.63 0.30 5.64
C LYS A 55 -8.33 0.51 4.84
N VAL A 56 -7.40 1.27 5.43
CA VAL A 56 -6.08 1.55 4.85
C VAL A 56 -5.00 0.98 5.76
N ASN A 57 -4.17 0.10 5.20
CA ASN A 57 -3.02 -0.49 5.88
C ASN A 57 -1.75 0.16 5.34
N TYR A 58 -0.92 0.72 6.21
CA TYR A 58 0.38 1.28 5.88
C TYR A 58 1.47 0.28 6.26
N ILE A 59 2.23 -0.20 5.29
CA ILE A 59 3.33 -1.15 5.48
C ILE A 59 4.63 -0.39 5.27
N VAL A 60 5.32 -0.10 6.37
CA VAL A 60 6.51 0.77 6.38
C VAL A 60 7.77 -0.07 6.48
N LEU A 61 8.69 0.11 5.53
CA LEU A 61 9.99 -0.54 5.48
C LEU A 61 11.10 0.52 5.48
N ASP A 62 12.15 0.27 6.25
CA ASP A 62 13.33 1.12 6.33
C ASP A 62 14.33 0.73 5.23
N ASP A 63 14.72 1.69 4.39
CA ASP A 63 15.76 1.49 3.38
C ASP A 63 17.16 1.90 3.85
N ALA A 64 17.27 2.46 5.04
CA ALA A 64 18.52 2.92 5.63
C ALA A 64 19.34 3.87 4.72
N SER A 65 18.67 4.63 3.86
CA SER A 65 19.29 5.51 2.85
C SER A 65 20.13 4.76 1.79
N ASP A 66 19.84 3.46 1.58
CA ASP A 66 20.55 2.59 0.64
C ASP A 66 19.66 2.22 -0.55
N THR A 67 20.15 2.45 -1.76
CA THR A 67 19.40 2.21 -3.00
C THR A 67 19.06 0.73 -3.22
N THR A 68 19.97 -0.18 -2.85
CA THR A 68 19.74 -1.62 -3.00
C THR A 68 18.62 -2.07 -2.06
N ARG A 69 18.62 -1.56 -0.83
CA ARG A 69 17.54 -1.85 0.14
C ARG A 69 16.22 -1.23 -0.30
N ALA A 70 16.22 -0.01 -0.85
CA ALA A 70 15.01 0.62 -1.38
C ALA A 70 14.38 -0.22 -2.49
N VAL A 71 15.19 -0.73 -3.43
CA VAL A 71 14.74 -1.65 -4.49
C VAL A 71 14.22 -2.96 -3.91
N ALA A 72 14.93 -3.57 -2.96
CA ALA A 72 14.49 -4.81 -2.31
C ALA A 72 13.17 -4.63 -1.54
N ASN A 73 13.02 -3.53 -0.80
CA ASN A 73 11.79 -3.17 -0.12
C ASN A 73 10.63 -3.01 -1.12
N THR A 74 10.85 -2.31 -2.22
CA THR A 74 9.84 -2.11 -3.27
C THR A 74 9.37 -3.44 -3.84
N ARG A 75 10.28 -4.35 -4.17
CA ARG A 75 9.94 -5.69 -4.65
C ARG A 75 9.12 -6.46 -3.61
N LYS A 76 9.53 -6.43 -2.34
CA LYS A 76 8.79 -7.09 -1.25
C LYS A 76 7.38 -6.53 -1.11
N LEU A 77 7.22 -5.22 -1.06
CA LEU A 77 5.92 -4.56 -0.97
C LEU A 77 4.98 -4.98 -2.11
N ILE A 78 5.50 -5.12 -3.33
CA ILE A 78 4.72 -5.51 -4.50
C ILE A 78 4.38 -7.01 -4.48
N THR A 79 5.38 -7.88 -4.28
CA THR A 79 5.24 -9.32 -4.51
C THR A 79 4.70 -10.08 -3.30
N GLU A 80 5.03 -9.64 -2.10
CA GLU A 80 4.63 -10.31 -0.85
C GLU A 80 3.45 -9.59 -0.18
N ASP A 81 3.57 -8.27 0.00
CA ASP A 81 2.58 -7.47 0.72
C ASP A 81 1.41 -7.02 -0.18
N LYS A 82 1.53 -7.20 -1.51
CA LYS A 82 0.48 -6.92 -2.50
C LYS A 82 -0.09 -5.50 -2.37
N VAL A 83 0.79 -4.50 -2.26
CA VAL A 83 0.38 -3.11 -2.09
C VAL A 83 -0.27 -2.55 -3.35
N ASP A 84 -1.21 -1.64 -3.16
CA ASP A 84 -1.93 -0.94 -4.24
C ASP A 84 -1.21 0.32 -4.71
N VAL A 85 -0.40 0.92 -3.83
CA VAL A 85 0.37 2.14 -4.09
C VAL A 85 1.62 2.15 -3.22
N ILE A 86 2.68 2.81 -3.70
CA ILE A 86 3.92 2.99 -2.94
C ILE A 86 4.16 4.48 -2.68
N ILE A 87 4.60 4.79 -1.47
CA ILE A 87 5.12 6.10 -1.07
C ILE A 87 6.60 5.93 -0.76
N GLY A 88 7.44 6.76 -1.30
CA GLY A 88 8.86 6.78 -0.99
C GLY A 88 9.74 7.19 -2.18
N SER A 89 11.02 7.27 -1.98
CA SER A 89 11.76 7.15 -0.71
C SER A 89 12.12 8.54 -0.21
N THR A 90 12.68 8.62 1.00
CA THR A 90 13.16 9.88 1.60
C THR A 90 14.20 10.59 0.73
N VAL A 91 15.07 9.84 0.05
CA VAL A 91 16.17 10.40 -0.74
C VAL A 91 16.00 10.11 -2.24
N THR A 92 16.30 11.11 -3.05
CA THR A 92 16.14 11.04 -4.51
C THR A 92 16.83 9.84 -5.16
N PRO A 93 18.07 9.45 -4.82
CA PRO A 93 18.69 8.28 -5.43
C PRO A 93 17.90 6.99 -5.21
N ASN A 94 17.31 6.82 -4.03
CA ASN A 94 16.46 5.67 -3.72
C ASN A 94 15.18 5.68 -4.55
N SER A 95 14.49 6.82 -4.61
CA SER A 95 13.29 6.97 -5.41
C SER A 95 13.55 6.67 -6.89
N LEU A 96 14.63 7.19 -7.45
CA LEU A 96 15.02 6.92 -8.84
C LEU A 96 15.29 5.43 -9.09
N ALA A 97 15.94 4.75 -8.14
CA ALA A 97 16.24 3.32 -8.26
C ALA A 97 14.98 2.43 -8.21
N MET A 98 13.90 2.93 -7.63
CA MET A 98 12.63 2.20 -7.52
C MET A 98 11.76 2.28 -8.79
N ILE A 99 11.96 3.29 -9.64
CA ILE A 99 11.08 3.61 -10.78
C ILE A 99 10.84 2.41 -11.69
N ASP A 100 11.90 1.73 -12.11
CA ASP A 100 11.78 0.61 -13.04
C ASP A 100 10.98 -0.56 -12.44
N VAL A 101 11.15 -0.79 -11.14
CA VAL A 101 10.44 -1.87 -10.42
C VAL A 101 8.94 -1.60 -10.34
N VAL A 102 8.55 -0.38 -10.00
CA VAL A 102 7.12 -0.03 -9.90
C VAL A 102 6.47 0.07 -11.28
N ALA A 103 7.21 0.54 -12.29
CA ALA A 103 6.73 0.62 -13.67
C ALA A 103 6.48 -0.78 -14.24
N GLU A 104 7.40 -1.73 -14.06
CA GLU A 104 7.25 -3.12 -14.49
C GLU A 104 6.03 -3.78 -13.84
N ALA A 105 5.81 -3.52 -12.56
CA ALA A 105 4.70 -4.07 -11.80
C ALA A 105 3.38 -3.30 -12.00
N GLN A 106 3.40 -2.16 -12.68
CA GLN A 106 2.26 -1.26 -12.85
C GLN A 106 1.64 -0.80 -11.52
N VAL A 107 2.46 -0.61 -10.50
CA VAL A 107 2.06 -0.08 -9.19
C VAL A 107 2.39 1.41 -9.16
N PRO A 108 1.44 2.29 -8.86
CA PRO A 108 1.70 3.72 -8.75
C PRO A 108 2.63 4.05 -7.56
N MET A 109 3.47 5.07 -7.77
CA MET A 109 4.39 5.58 -6.74
C MET A 109 4.34 7.10 -6.69
#